data_62a9102095756b1e5b24218c57fee740
#
_entry.id   62a9102095756b1e5b24218c57fee740
#
_cell.length_a   1.000
_cell.length_b   1.000
_cell.length_c   1.000
_cell.angle_alpha   90.00
_cell.angle_beta   90.00
_cell.angle_gamma   90.00
#
_symmetry.space_group_name_H-M   'P 1'
#
loop_
_entity.id
_entity.type
_entity.pdbx_description
1 polymer ?
#
loop_
_entity_poly.entity_id
_entity_poly.type
_entity_poly.pdbx_seq_one_letter_code
_entity_poly.pdbx_strand_id
1 'polypeptide(L)'
;MSLIGQIWLKLFVVVVLAFVGGVVVHTDAMRDTLQTQLRMKNGDNASAMALVLSQQKGDPALMELALAAQFDTGHYRRIRFVRADGATAFLREAQPRPLDAPRWFERLLPIEAAPGVAQVSDGWQALGRIEVESHDTFAHDELWHAVRRAASAMLVLGLLAALAGAVIVGRIRRPLELAVEQARSLERGEYVTVAEPSTPELRRLVRAMNSMVTRLKQVFDGQATQVETLRRQANCDALTGLSNRAHFLGQL
;
A
#
# COMPACT_ATOMS: atom_id res chain seq x y z
N MET A 1 11.35 -14.71 18.70
CA MET A 1 10.76 -14.50 17.35
C MET A 1 11.70 -15.11 16.33
N SER A 2 11.20 -15.84 15.34
CA SER A 2 12.06 -16.40 14.28
C SER A 2 12.63 -15.27 13.43
N LEU A 3 13.83 -15.45 12.88
CA LEU A 3 14.52 -14.48 12.00
C LEU A 3 13.64 -14.10 10.81
N ILE A 4 12.89 -15.05 10.27
CA ILE A 4 11.91 -14.85 9.22
C ILE A 4 10.78 -13.91 9.67
N GLY A 5 10.26 -14.07 10.89
CA GLY A 5 9.23 -13.18 11.44
C GLY A 5 9.71 -11.74 11.63
N GLN A 6 10.99 -11.54 11.98
CA GLN A 6 11.58 -10.21 12.10
C GLN A 6 11.75 -9.54 10.74
N ILE A 7 12.16 -10.28 9.70
CA ILE A 7 12.27 -9.76 8.34
C ILE A 7 10.89 -9.35 7.82
N TRP A 8 9.87 -10.18 8.03
CA TRP A 8 8.50 -9.87 7.65
C TRP A 8 7.94 -8.64 8.33
N LEU A 9 8.19 -8.50 9.64
CA LEU A 9 7.74 -7.33 10.40
C LEU A 9 8.39 -6.04 9.86
N LYS A 10 9.70 -6.08 9.60
CA LYS A 10 10.42 -4.92 9.04
C LYS A 10 9.94 -4.56 7.64
N LEU A 11 9.76 -5.56 6.77
CA LEU A 11 9.24 -5.36 5.42
C LEU A 11 7.81 -4.77 5.47
N PHE A 12 6.96 -5.30 6.32
CA PHE A 12 5.59 -4.79 6.53
C PHE A 12 5.60 -3.33 6.98
N VAL A 13 6.44 -2.98 7.98
CA VAL A 13 6.57 -1.60 8.46
C VAL A 13 7.02 -0.66 7.34
N VAL A 14 8.03 -1.04 6.57
CA VAL A 14 8.51 -0.22 5.43
C VAL A 14 7.42 -0.03 4.38
N VAL A 15 6.69 -1.08 4.03
CA VAL A 15 5.58 -1.01 3.08
C VAL A 15 4.48 -0.10 3.61
N VAL A 16 4.09 -0.23 4.87
CA VAL A 16 3.06 0.64 5.48
C VAL A 16 3.51 2.10 5.51
N LEU A 17 4.76 2.38 5.88
CA LEU A 17 5.29 3.74 5.89
C LEU A 17 5.34 4.36 4.48
N ALA A 18 5.80 3.61 3.49
CA ALA A 18 5.80 4.05 2.10
C ALA A 18 4.38 4.33 1.59
N PHE A 19 3.43 3.51 2.02
CA PHE A 19 2.02 3.62 1.70
C PHE A 19 1.39 4.87 2.29
N VAL A 20 1.53 5.05 3.60
CA VAL A 20 1.00 6.23 4.31
C VAL A 20 1.64 7.50 3.76
N GLY A 21 2.96 7.49 3.56
CA GLY A 21 3.67 8.62 2.95
C GLY A 21 3.16 8.95 1.55
N GLY A 22 2.95 7.94 0.71
CA GLY A 22 2.41 8.12 -0.63
C GLY A 22 1.01 8.72 -0.65
N VAL A 23 0.11 8.24 0.23
CA VAL A 23 -1.24 8.82 0.37
C VAL A 23 -1.18 10.26 0.83
N VAL A 24 -0.36 10.57 1.84
CA VAL A 24 -0.21 11.93 2.36
C VAL A 24 0.27 12.89 1.28
N VAL A 25 1.36 12.54 0.58
CA VAL A 25 1.92 13.39 -0.50
C VAL A 25 0.93 13.57 -1.64
N HIS A 26 0.25 12.49 -2.05
CA HIS A 26 -0.76 12.57 -3.12
C HIS A 26 -1.95 13.45 -2.72
N THR A 27 -2.43 13.33 -1.48
CA THR A 27 -3.55 14.11 -0.96
C THR A 27 -3.19 15.60 -0.87
N ASP A 28 -1.99 15.92 -0.40
CA ASP A 28 -1.50 17.30 -0.29
C ASP A 28 -1.37 17.95 -1.68
N ALA A 29 -0.74 17.26 -2.63
CA ALA A 29 -0.63 17.74 -4.01
C ALA A 29 -2.00 17.95 -4.69
N MET A 30 -2.96 17.05 -4.46
CA MET A 30 -4.32 17.18 -5.00
C MET A 30 -5.07 18.36 -4.36
N ARG A 31 -4.91 18.54 -3.04
CA ARG A 31 -5.47 19.68 -2.32
C ARG A 31 -4.98 21.01 -2.90
N ASP A 32 -3.67 21.15 -3.07
CA ASP A 32 -3.07 22.37 -3.64
C ASP A 32 -3.57 22.63 -5.06
N THR A 33 -3.72 21.60 -5.88
CA THR A 33 -4.28 21.69 -7.22
C THR A 33 -5.73 22.20 -7.19
N LEU A 34 -6.57 21.62 -6.32
CA LEU A 34 -7.97 22.03 -6.19
C LEU A 34 -8.11 23.46 -5.65
N GLN A 35 -7.29 23.86 -4.69
CA GLN A 35 -7.26 25.24 -4.18
C GLN A 35 -6.88 26.22 -5.29
N THR A 36 -5.88 25.89 -6.09
CA THR A 36 -5.44 26.73 -7.22
C THR A 36 -6.53 26.84 -8.28
N GLN A 37 -7.18 25.71 -8.62
CA GLN A 37 -8.30 25.72 -9.59
C GLN A 37 -9.48 26.55 -9.10
N LEU A 38 -9.85 26.43 -7.80
CA LEU A 38 -10.93 27.23 -7.21
C LEU A 38 -10.58 28.72 -7.21
N ARG A 39 -9.33 29.08 -6.89
CA ARG A 39 -8.86 30.46 -6.90
C ARG A 39 -8.93 31.05 -8.30
N MET A 40 -8.45 30.33 -9.33
CA MET A 40 -8.54 30.76 -10.72
C MET A 40 -10.00 30.92 -11.15
N LYS A 41 -10.85 29.92 -10.90
CA LYS A 41 -12.28 29.97 -11.21
C LYS A 41 -12.99 31.13 -10.54
N ASN A 42 -12.69 31.42 -9.28
CA ASN A 42 -13.26 32.58 -8.58
C ASN A 42 -12.81 33.90 -9.22
N GLY A 43 -11.55 34.01 -9.63
CA GLY A 43 -11.01 35.18 -10.34
C GLY A 43 -11.67 35.38 -11.68
N ASP A 44 -11.79 34.34 -12.50
CA ASP A 44 -12.42 34.37 -13.79
C ASP A 44 -13.91 34.76 -13.69
N ASN A 45 -14.63 34.16 -12.73
CA ASN A 45 -16.03 34.49 -12.48
C ASN A 45 -16.20 35.93 -12.01
N ALA A 46 -15.32 36.41 -11.12
CA ALA A 46 -15.34 37.80 -10.66
C ALA A 46 -15.11 38.77 -11.84
N SER A 47 -14.15 38.46 -12.73
CA SER A 47 -13.85 39.26 -13.90
C SER A 47 -15.01 39.28 -14.91
N ALA A 48 -15.61 38.11 -15.16
CA ALA A 48 -16.80 38.01 -16.02
C ALA A 48 -17.98 38.80 -15.46
N MET A 49 -18.25 38.68 -14.16
CA MET A 49 -19.32 39.46 -13.51
C MET A 49 -19.02 40.96 -13.50
N ALA A 50 -17.78 41.35 -13.25
CA ALA A 50 -17.38 42.77 -13.32
C ALA A 50 -17.63 43.35 -14.70
N LEU A 51 -17.37 42.61 -15.76
CA LEU A 51 -17.66 43.04 -17.14
C LEU A 51 -19.18 43.24 -17.37
N VAL A 52 -20.00 42.30 -16.92
CA VAL A 52 -21.47 42.39 -17.01
C VAL A 52 -22.00 43.59 -16.23
N LEU A 53 -21.50 43.83 -15.02
CA LEU A 53 -21.89 44.99 -14.20
C LEU A 53 -21.43 46.33 -14.81
N SER A 54 -20.27 46.36 -15.40
CA SER A 54 -19.74 47.56 -16.07
C SER A 54 -20.61 48.00 -17.26
N GLN A 55 -21.27 47.02 -17.92
CA GLN A 55 -22.20 47.34 -19.03
C GLN A 55 -23.51 47.98 -18.56
N GLN A 56 -23.87 47.83 -17.26
CA GLN A 56 -25.08 48.45 -16.68
C GLN A 56 -24.92 49.95 -16.36
N LYS A 57 -23.78 50.55 -16.69
CA LYS A 57 -23.48 51.99 -16.52
C LYS A 57 -23.82 52.53 -15.14
N GLY A 58 -23.67 51.75 -14.10
CA GLY A 58 -23.89 52.20 -12.71
C GLY A 58 -25.35 52.26 -12.27
N ASP A 59 -26.31 51.74 -13.09
CA ASP A 59 -27.71 51.64 -12.64
C ASP A 59 -27.84 50.56 -11.52
N PRO A 60 -28.15 50.97 -10.27
CA PRO A 60 -28.18 50.07 -9.11
C PRO A 60 -29.22 48.94 -9.25
N ALA A 61 -30.36 49.22 -9.85
CA ALA A 61 -31.46 48.24 -10.00
C ALA A 61 -31.10 47.13 -11.02
N LEU A 62 -30.49 47.52 -12.16
CA LEU A 62 -30.00 46.57 -13.15
C LEU A 62 -28.83 45.76 -12.65
N MET A 63 -27.93 46.38 -11.90
CA MET A 63 -26.78 45.67 -11.27
C MET A 63 -27.28 44.64 -10.25
N GLU A 64 -28.21 45.00 -9.40
CA GLU A 64 -28.79 44.08 -8.40
C GLU A 64 -29.52 42.90 -9.09
N LEU A 65 -30.30 43.16 -10.15
CA LEU A 65 -30.99 42.13 -10.92
C LEU A 65 -29.98 41.17 -11.58
N ALA A 66 -28.89 41.69 -12.16
CA ALA A 66 -27.85 40.88 -12.79
C ALA A 66 -27.13 40.01 -11.77
N LEU A 67 -26.80 40.55 -10.61
CA LEU A 67 -26.16 39.80 -9.52
C LEU A 67 -27.10 38.72 -8.95
N ALA A 68 -28.35 39.04 -8.76
CA ALA A 68 -29.36 38.09 -8.30
C ALA A 68 -29.53 36.93 -9.28
N ALA A 69 -29.66 37.22 -10.58
CA ALA A 69 -29.76 36.20 -11.61
C ALA A 69 -28.53 35.28 -11.65
N GLN A 70 -27.33 35.82 -11.50
CA GLN A 70 -26.12 35.03 -11.45
C GLN A 70 -26.02 34.17 -10.18
N PHE A 71 -26.41 34.73 -9.03
CA PHE A 71 -26.44 33.97 -7.77
C PHE A 71 -27.44 32.80 -7.84
N ASP A 72 -28.59 33.01 -8.43
CA ASP A 72 -29.67 32.01 -8.53
C ASP A 72 -29.31 30.83 -9.45
N THR A 73 -28.20 30.93 -10.25
CA THR A 73 -27.63 29.77 -10.96
C THR A 73 -27.14 28.68 -10.00
N GLY A 74 -26.95 29.03 -8.72
CA GLY A 74 -26.58 28.08 -7.66
C GLY A 74 -25.11 27.66 -7.63
N HIS A 75 -24.25 28.27 -8.44
CA HIS A 75 -22.82 27.92 -8.49
C HIS A 75 -21.97 28.62 -7.43
N TYR A 76 -22.52 29.68 -6.82
CA TYR A 76 -21.79 30.57 -5.94
C TYR A 76 -22.21 30.37 -4.47
N ARG A 77 -21.21 30.33 -3.59
CA ARG A 77 -21.39 30.33 -2.15
C ARG A 77 -21.71 31.74 -1.66
N ARG A 78 -20.97 32.74 -2.19
CA ARG A 78 -21.14 34.15 -1.82
C ARG A 78 -20.82 35.04 -3.00
N ILE A 79 -21.66 36.05 -3.21
CA ILE A 79 -21.41 37.18 -4.10
C ILE A 79 -21.58 38.45 -3.29
N ARG A 80 -20.54 39.30 -3.28
CA ARG A 80 -20.52 40.56 -2.60
C ARG A 80 -20.08 41.68 -3.54
N PHE A 81 -20.85 42.74 -3.67
CA PHE A 81 -20.46 43.97 -4.35
C PHE A 81 -20.24 45.06 -3.37
N VAL A 82 -19.05 45.66 -3.36
CA VAL A 82 -18.62 46.77 -2.50
C VAL A 82 -18.43 47.96 -3.39
N ARG A 83 -19.16 49.06 -3.10
CA ARG A 83 -19.02 50.33 -3.83
C ARG A 83 -17.67 50.98 -3.57
N ALA A 84 -17.34 51.98 -4.38
CA ALA A 84 -16.09 52.74 -4.23
C ALA A 84 -15.98 53.51 -2.87
N ASP A 85 -17.10 53.83 -2.25
CA ASP A 85 -17.19 54.41 -0.91
C ASP A 85 -16.97 53.41 0.24
N GLY A 86 -16.78 52.13 -0.08
CA GLY A 86 -16.58 51.03 0.87
C GLY A 86 -17.89 50.42 1.39
N ALA A 87 -19.05 50.95 1.01
CA ALA A 87 -20.34 50.38 1.43
C ALA A 87 -20.68 49.10 0.65
N THR A 88 -21.17 48.09 1.34
CA THR A 88 -21.68 46.88 0.69
C THR A 88 -23.05 47.15 0.10
N ALA A 89 -23.14 47.15 -1.24
CA ALA A 89 -24.38 47.41 -1.96
C ALA A 89 -25.19 46.11 -2.24
N PHE A 90 -24.49 44.98 -2.33
CA PHE A 90 -25.11 43.68 -2.55
C PHE A 90 -24.36 42.62 -1.78
N LEU A 91 -25.08 41.74 -1.11
CA LEU A 91 -24.54 40.54 -0.47
C LEU A 91 -25.59 39.42 -0.53
N ARG A 92 -25.23 38.33 -1.17
CA ARG A 92 -25.98 37.09 -1.05
C ARG A 92 -25.04 35.96 -0.68
N GLU A 93 -25.52 35.11 0.21
CA GLU A 93 -24.82 33.94 0.71
C GLU A 93 -25.76 32.71 0.63
N ALA A 94 -25.25 31.65 0.04
CA ALA A 94 -26.01 30.40 -0.09
C ALA A 94 -25.92 29.60 1.22
N GLN A 95 -26.96 28.82 1.47
CA GLN A 95 -26.91 27.86 2.57
C GLN A 95 -25.84 26.79 2.32
N PRO A 96 -25.20 26.29 3.40
CA PRO A 96 -24.24 25.20 3.29
C PRO A 96 -24.88 23.98 2.60
N ARG A 97 -24.22 23.45 1.60
CA ARG A 97 -24.66 22.21 0.93
C ARG A 97 -24.18 21.00 1.71
N PRO A 98 -24.96 19.89 1.69
CA PRO A 98 -24.47 18.63 2.25
C PRO A 98 -23.21 18.18 1.50
N LEU A 99 -22.21 17.71 2.26
CA LEU A 99 -20.98 17.13 1.76
C LEU A 99 -21.10 15.61 1.77
N ASP A 100 -20.58 14.95 0.74
CA ASP A 100 -20.37 13.49 0.73
C ASP A 100 -19.16 13.12 1.59
N ALA A 101 -18.21 14.03 1.73
CA ALA A 101 -17.04 13.87 2.57
C ALA A 101 -17.42 13.87 4.07
N PRO A 102 -16.85 12.98 4.89
CA PRO A 102 -17.07 13.01 6.35
C PRO A 102 -16.54 14.30 6.98
N ARG A 103 -17.22 14.81 8.00
CA ARG A 103 -16.85 16.04 8.70
C ARG A 103 -15.44 16.03 9.31
N TRP A 104 -14.94 14.85 9.71
CA TRP A 104 -13.57 14.72 10.21
C TRP A 104 -12.54 14.97 9.11
N PHE A 105 -12.84 14.57 7.86
CA PHE A 105 -11.98 14.77 6.71
C PHE A 105 -11.89 16.24 6.31
N GLU A 106 -13.02 16.94 6.28
CA GLU A 106 -13.09 18.38 6.06
C GLU A 106 -12.25 19.17 7.08
N ARG A 107 -12.33 18.78 8.37
CA ARG A 107 -11.53 19.43 9.44
C ARG A 107 -10.04 19.15 9.33
N LEU A 108 -9.68 17.96 8.88
CA LEU A 108 -8.27 17.56 8.74
C LEU A 108 -7.60 18.21 7.52
N LEU A 109 -8.37 18.38 6.45
CA LEU A 109 -7.91 18.88 5.15
C LEU A 109 -8.81 20.03 4.67
N PRO A 110 -8.79 21.18 5.34
CA PRO A 110 -9.60 22.32 4.92
C PRO A 110 -9.12 22.82 3.55
N ILE A 111 -10.06 23.06 2.65
CA ILE A 111 -9.81 23.68 1.35
C ILE A 111 -10.27 25.12 1.46
N GLU A 112 -9.32 26.04 1.54
CA GLU A 112 -9.58 27.47 1.58
C GLU A 112 -9.30 28.07 0.21
N ALA A 113 -10.35 28.45 -0.49
CA ALA A 113 -10.21 29.21 -1.73
C ALA A 113 -10.46 30.69 -1.47
N ALA A 114 -9.47 31.50 -1.73
CA ALA A 114 -9.65 32.96 -1.65
C ALA A 114 -10.76 33.40 -2.61
N PRO A 115 -11.61 34.37 -2.24
CA PRO A 115 -12.59 34.96 -3.15
C PRO A 115 -11.89 35.56 -4.36
N GLY A 116 -12.49 35.41 -5.52
CA GLY A 116 -12.09 36.18 -6.71
C GLY A 116 -12.52 37.61 -6.54
N VAL A 117 -11.66 38.56 -6.87
CA VAL A 117 -11.93 39.97 -6.77
C VAL A 117 -11.70 40.63 -8.12
N ALA A 118 -12.67 41.40 -8.59
CA ALA A 118 -12.53 42.20 -9.82
C ALA A 118 -13.13 43.60 -9.64
N GLN A 119 -12.56 44.55 -10.33
CA GLN A 119 -13.00 45.96 -10.29
C GLN A 119 -14.13 46.19 -11.31
N VAL A 120 -15.16 46.90 -10.91
CA VAL A 120 -16.29 47.30 -11.75
C VAL A 120 -16.18 48.76 -12.01
N SER A 121 -16.27 49.18 -13.30
CA SER A 121 -16.19 50.55 -13.72
C SER A 121 -17.20 50.85 -14.83
N ASP A 122 -17.62 52.10 -14.98
CA ASP A 122 -18.47 52.56 -16.11
C ASP A 122 -17.65 53.05 -17.31
N GLY A 123 -16.37 52.78 -17.35
CA GLY A 123 -15.40 53.22 -18.33
C GLY A 123 -14.51 54.39 -17.85
N TRP A 124 -14.99 55.30 -17.02
CA TRP A 124 -14.28 56.46 -16.53
C TRP A 124 -14.15 56.49 -14.98
N GLN A 125 -15.13 55.95 -14.30
CA GLN A 125 -15.18 55.93 -12.83
C GLN A 125 -15.24 54.51 -12.29
N ALA A 126 -14.52 54.26 -11.21
CA ALA A 126 -14.61 53.00 -10.48
C ALA A 126 -15.93 52.98 -9.69
N LEU A 127 -16.82 52.08 -10.07
CA LEU A 127 -18.10 51.89 -9.36
C LEU A 127 -17.92 51.13 -8.08
N GLY A 128 -16.91 50.22 -8.03
CA GLY A 128 -16.63 49.41 -6.87
C GLY A 128 -15.86 48.13 -7.24
N ARG A 129 -15.91 47.16 -6.34
CA ARG A 129 -15.31 45.82 -6.56
C ARG A 129 -16.35 44.72 -6.27
N ILE A 130 -16.27 43.66 -7.05
CA ILE A 130 -17.02 42.46 -6.84
C ILE A 130 -16.14 41.37 -6.25
N GLU A 131 -16.65 40.68 -5.25
CA GLU A 131 -16.05 39.54 -4.61
C GLU A 131 -16.93 38.31 -4.86
N VAL A 132 -16.36 37.27 -5.45
CA VAL A 132 -17.10 36.05 -5.84
C VAL A 132 -16.43 34.85 -5.22
N GLU A 133 -17.22 34.02 -4.55
CA GLU A 133 -16.77 32.79 -3.92
C GLU A 133 -17.65 31.63 -4.43
N SER A 134 -17.06 30.68 -5.09
CA SER A 134 -17.75 29.46 -5.53
C SER A 134 -17.89 28.47 -4.37
N HIS A 135 -18.84 27.53 -4.49
CA HIS A 135 -18.93 26.45 -3.52
C HIS A 135 -17.68 25.58 -3.52
N ASP A 136 -17.14 25.33 -2.35
CA ASP A 136 -15.99 24.46 -2.08
C ASP A 136 -16.37 22.97 -1.91
N THR A 137 -17.69 22.70 -1.78
CA THR A 137 -18.22 21.33 -1.58
C THR A 137 -17.74 20.35 -2.63
N PHE A 138 -17.75 20.77 -3.92
CA PHE A 138 -17.25 19.93 -5.00
C PHE A 138 -15.78 19.55 -4.82
N ALA A 139 -14.94 20.48 -4.37
CA ALA A 139 -13.52 20.22 -4.17
C ALA A 139 -13.27 19.27 -3.00
N HIS A 140 -14.03 19.39 -1.91
CA HIS A 140 -13.97 18.46 -0.78
C HIS A 140 -14.42 17.05 -1.17
N ASP A 141 -15.52 16.92 -1.93
CA ASP A 141 -16.03 15.64 -2.37
C ASP A 141 -15.08 14.97 -3.37
N GLU A 142 -14.51 15.73 -4.31
CA GLU A 142 -13.51 15.21 -5.26
C GLU A 142 -12.24 14.76 -4.54
N LEU A 143 -11.75 15.56 -3.56
CA LEU A 143 -10.60 15.18 -2.75
C LEU A 143 -10.89 13.88 -1.96
N TRP A 144 -12.07 13.78 -1.35
CA TRP A 144 -12.49 12.57 -0.63
C TRP A 144 -12.54 11.34 -1.54
N HIS A 145 -13.13 11.48 -2.73
CA HIS A 145 -13.19 10.40 -3.71
C HIS A 145 -11.80 10.01 -4.22
N ALA A 146 -10.91 10.97 -4.44
CA ALA A 146 -9.53 10.70 -4.83
C ALA A 146 -8.76 9.94 -3.75
N VAL A 147 -8.84 10.38 -2.49
CA VAL A 147 -8.21 9.71 -1.35
C VAL A 147 -8.76 8.29 -1.17
N ARG A 148 -10.07 8.12 -1.24
CA ARG A 148 -10.69 6.79 -1.11
C ARG A 148 -10.27 5.85 -2.24
N ARG A 149 -10.21 6.33 -3.48
CA ARG A 149 -9.71 5.55 -4.63
C ARG A 149 -8.24 5.17 -4.47
N ALA A 150 -7.40 6.12 -4.09
CA ALA A 150 -5.99 5.87 -3.83
C ALA A 150 -5.79 4.86 -2.69
N ALA A 151 -6.48 5.04 -1.57
CA ALA A 151 -6.39 4.14 -0.42
C ALA A 151 -6.87 2.72 -0.77
N SER A 152 -7.97 2.58 -1.50
CA SER A 152 -8.48 1.27 -1.93
C SER A 152 -7.53 0.57 -2.92
N ALA A 153 -7.00 1.28 -3.90
CA ALA A 153 -6.02 0.72 -4.85
C ALA A 153 -4.75 0.26 -4.11
N MET A 154 -4.29 1.07 -3.19
CA MET A 154 -3.13 0.74 -2.37
C MET A 154 -3.39 -0.47 -1.45
N LEU A 155 -4.56 -0.58 -0.84
CA LEU A 155 -4.93 -1.73 -0.01
C LEU A 155 -4.92 -3.03 -0.83
N VAL A 156 -5.47 -3.00 -2.04
CA VAL A 156 -5.44 -4.14 -2.96
C VAL A 156 -4.01 -4.53 -3.34
N LEU A 157 -3.17 -3.56 -3.71
CA LEU A 157 -1.76 -3.81 -4.03
C LEU A 157 -0.99 -4.37 -2.83
N GLY A 158 -1.22 -3.83 -1.63
CA GLY A 158 -0.62 -4.32 -0.39
C GLY A 158 -1.03 -5.76 -0.08
N LEU A 159 -2.31 -6.11 -0.28
CA LEU A 159 -2.81 -7.46 -0.09
C LEU A 159 -2.18 -8.44 -1.09
N LEU A 160 -2.08 -8.04 -2.37
CA LEU A 160 -1.42 -8.85 -3.40
C LEU A 160 0.07 -9.05 -3.09
N ALA A 161 0.76 -8.00 -2.67
CA ALA A 161 2.18 -8.09 -2.27
C ALA A 161 2.36 -8.99 -1.04
N ALA A 162 1.48 -8.91 -0.05
CA ALA A 162 1.51 -9.79 1.13
C ALA A 162 1.26 -11.25 0.74
N LEU A 163 0.29 -11.51 -0.13
CA LEU A 163 0.01 -12.85 -0.63
C LEU A 163 1.20 -13.43 -1.42
N ALA A 164 1.76 -12.66 -2.35
CA ALA A 164 2.94 -13.06 -3.11
C ALA A 164 4.12 -13.37 -2.17
N GLY A 165 4.37 -12.49 -1.19
CA GLY A 165 5.39 -12.71 -0.19
C GLY A 165 5.16 -13.99 0.64
N ALA A 166 3.94 -14.25 1.09
CA ALA A 166 3.59 -15.45 1.83
C ALA A 166 3.86 -16.74 1.00
N VAL A 167 3.53 -16.70 -0.29
CA VAL A 167 3.82 -17.82 -1.21
C VAL A 167 5.32 -18.04 -1.38
N ILE A 168 6.09 -16.96 -1.58
CA ILE A 168 7.56 -17.05 -1.75
C ILE A 168 8.21 -17.63 -0.49
N VAL A 169 7.85 -17.11 0.69
CA VAL A 169 8.39 -17.61 1.96
C VAL A 169 8.00 -19.05 2.21
N GLY A 170 6.75 -19.44 1.92
CA GLY A 170 6.31 -20.82 2.03
C GLY A 170 7.11 -21.78 1.15
N ARG A 171 7.46 -21.35 -0.08
CA ARG A 171 8.30 -22.12 -1.01
C ARG A 171 9.75 -22.31 -0.55
N ILE A 172 10.25 -21.41 0.30
CA ILE A 172 11.61 -21.49 0.87
C ILE A 172 11.59 -22.24 2.20
N ARG A 173 10.65 -21.93 3.06
CA ARG A 173 10.57 -22.46 4.43
C ARG A 173 10.36 -23.97 4.45
N ARG A 174 9.41 -24.48 3.64
CA ARG A 174 9.02 -25.90 3.65
C ARG A 174 10.18 -26.84 3.29
N PRO A 175 10.93 -26.62 2.18
CA PRO A 175 12.10 -27.46 1.87
C PRO A 175 13.21 -27.36 2.92
N LEU A 176 13.39 -26.20 3.53
CA LEU A 176 14.41 -26.00 4.58
C LEU A 176 14.05 -26.79 5.85
N GLU A 177 12.78 -26.79 6.28
CA GLU A 177 12.28 -27.59 7.39
C GLU A 177 12.48 -29.08 7.12
N LEU A 178 12.20 -29.56 5.90
CA LEU A 178 12.42 -30.95 5.50
C LEU A 178 13.91 -31.31 5.53
N ALA A 179 14.80 -30.42 5.11
CA ALA A 179 16.25 -30.66 5.19
C ALA A 179 16.76 -30.73 6.64
N VAL A 180 16.22 -29.90 7.53
CA VAL A 180 16.54 -29.96 8.97
C VAL A 180 16.05 -31.29 9.57
N GLU A 181 14.83 -31.72 9.23
CA GLU A 181 14.31 -32.98 9.73
C GLU A 181 15.09 -34.20 9.20
N GLN A 182 15.53 -34.16 7.94
CA GLN A 182 16.45 -35.17 7.37
C GLN A 182 17.75 -35.27 8.18
N ALA A 183 18.34 -34.13 8.54
CA ALA A 183 19.55 -34.11 9.37
C ALA A 183 19.30 -34.74 10.75
N ARG A 184 18.17 -34.45 11.39
CA ARG A 184 17.77 -35.06 12.68
C ARG A 184 17.48 -36.55 12.55
N SER A 185 16.86 -36.99 11.45
CA SER A 185 16.65 -38.42 11.20
C SER A 185 17.97 -39.17 11.07
N LEU A 186 18.98 -38.54 10.44
CA LEU A 186 20.30 -39.12 10.36
C LEU A 186 20.96 -39.31 11.75
N GLU A 187 20.79 -38.36 12.67
CA GLU A 187 21.25 -38.49 14.08
C GLU A 187 20.62 -39.70 14.80
N ARG A 188 19.36 -40.03 14.43
CA ARG A 188 18.65 -41.22 14.96
C ARG A 188 19.01 -42.53 14.26
N GLY A 189 19.91 -42.47 13.28
CA GLY A 189 20.29 -43.64 12.48
C GLY A 189 19.30 -43.98 11.36
N GLU A 190 18.37 -43.05 11.04
CA GLU A 190 17.40 -43.22 9.96
C GLU A 190 17.92 -42.56 8.68
N TYR A 191 18.13 -43.34 7.63
CA TYR A 191 18.69 -42.88 6.33
C TYR A 191 17.55 -42.51 5.38
N VAL A 192 16.88 -41.36 5.64
CA VAL A 192 15.75 -40.88 4.83
C VAL A 192 16.22 -39.86 3.80
N THR A 193 15.75 -39.98 2.55
CA THR A 193 15.96 -38.99 1.50
C THR A 193 14.73 -38.13 1.33
N VAL A 194 14.91 -36.83 0.98
CA VAL A 194 13.85 -35.85 0.81
C VAL A 194 13.68 -35.52 -0.69
N ALA A 195 12.44 -35.25 -1.09
CA ALA A 195 12.14 -34.83 -2.47
C ALA A 195 12.84 -33.52 -2.85
N GLU A 196 13.39 -33.46 -4.05
CA GLU A 196 14.08 -32.26 -4.55
C GLU A 196 13.09 -31.11 -4.77
N PRO A 197 13.33 -29.91 -4.21
CA PRO A 197 12.49 -28.76 -4.41
C PRO A 197 12.63 -28.19 -5.84
N SER A 198 11.64 -27.37 -6.25
CA SER A 198 11.64 -26.71 -7.56
C SER A 198 12.68 -25.60 -7.70
N THR A 199 13.10 -24.99 -6.59
CA THR A 199 14.05 -23.86 -6.54
C THR A 199 15.48 -24.38 -6.79
N PRO A 200 16.24 -23.87 -7.79
CA PRO A 200 17.54 -24.40 -8.18
C PRO A 200 18.57 -24.44 -7.04
N GLU A 201 18.63 -23.40 -6.22
CA GLU A 201 19.58 -23.27 -5.10
C GLU A 201 19.29 -24.32 -4.02
N LEU A 202 18.03 -24.45 -3.62
CA LEU A 202 17.60 -25.43 -2.63
C LEU A 202 17.70 -26.87 -3.17
N ARG A 203 17.47 -27.06 -4.47
CA ARG A 203 17.65 -28.37 -5.13
C ARG A 203 19.10 -28.85 -5.02
N ARG A 204 20.07 -27.96 -5.25
CA ARG A 204 21.49 -28.30 -5.11
C ARG A 204 21.83 -28.74 -3.68
N LEU A 205 21.30 -28.02 -2.68
CA LEU A 205 21.50 -28.34 -1.27
C LEU A 205 20.89 -29.71 -0.92
N VAL A 206 19.61 -29.92 -1.25
CA VAL A 206 18.88 -31.17 -0.94
C VAL A 206 19.52 -32.36 -1.66
N ARG A 207 19.98 -32.18 -2.91
CA ARG A 207 20.68 -33.24 -3.66
C ARG A 207 22.01 -33.61 -3.00
N ALA A 208 22.79 -32.62 -2.54
CA ALA A 208 24.03 -32.88 -1.83
C ALA A 208 23.79 -33.64 -0.52
N MET A 209 22.75 -33.26 0.24
CA MET A 209 22.34 -33.95 1.47
C MET A 209 21.87 -35.39 1.19
N ASN A 210 21.02 -35.59 0.18
CA ASN A 210 20.58 -36.94 -0.22
C ASN A 210 21.76 -37.84 -0.61
N SER A 211 22.73 -37.29 -1.38
CA SER A 211 23.95 -38.00 -1.75
C SER A 211 24.79 -38.40 -0.53
N MET A 212 24.91 -37.52 0.46
CA MET A 212 25.61 -37.77 1.70
C MET A 212 24.93 -38.90 2.50
N VAL A 213 23.60 -38.81 2.68
CA VAL A 213 22.79 -39.84 3.38
C VAL A 213 22.96 -41.20 2.70
N THR A 214 22.87 -41.25 1.35
CA THR A 214 23.03 -42.50 0.58
C THR A 214 24.42 -43.09 0.76
N ARG A 215 25.48 -42.27 0.74
CA ARG A 215 26.86 -42.74 0.97
C ARG A 215 27.07 -43.28 2.37
N LEU A 216 26.56 -42.55 3.39
CA LEU A 216 26.62 -43.02 4.77
C LEU A 216 25.93 -44.35 4.96
N LYS A 217 24.72 -44.51 4.42
CA LYS A 217 24.02 -45.80 4.43
C LYS A 217 24.86 -46.92 3.83
N GLN A 218 25.45 -46.69 2.64
CA GLN A 218 26.31 -47.68 1.99
C GLN A 218 27.52 -48.07 2.84
N VAL A 219 28.15 -47.09 3.51
CA VAL A 219 29.30 -47.34 4.38
C VAL A 219 28.89 -48.18 5.59
N PHE A 220 27.78 -47.82 6.23
CA PHE A 220 27.30 -48.60 7.40
C PHE A 220 26.83 -49.99 7.04
N ASP A 221 26.10 -50.16 5.91
CA ASP A 221 25.67 -51.47 5.41
C ASP A 221 26.89 -52.31 5.06
N GLY A 222 27.92 -51.74 4.42
CA GLY A 222 29.19 -52.42 4.12
C GLY A 222 29.96 -52.83 5.38
N GLN A 223 30.05 -51.97 6.40
CA GLN A 223 30.67 -52.30 7.68
C GLN A 223 29.93 -53.43 8.41
N ALA A 224 28.56 -53.35 8.44
CA ALA A 224 27.74 -54.43 9.04
C ALA A 224 27.99 -55.76 8.39
N THR A 225 28.06 -55.81 7.03
CA THR A 225 28.38 -57.00 6.27
C THR A 225 29.77 -57.53 6.57
N GLN A 226 30.75 -56.63 6.65
CA GLN A 226 32.15 -56.97 6.96
C GLN A 226 32.28 -57.54 8.38
N VAL A 227 31.65 -56.93 9.38
CA VAL A 227 31.60 -57.41 10.77
C VAL A 227 30.97 -58.81 10.84
N GLU A 228 29.86 -59.04 10.13
CA GLU A 228 29.21 -60.35 10.08
C GLU A 228 30.12 -61.38 9.40
N THR A 229 30.80 -61.02 8.35
CA THR A 229 31.76 -61.93 7.67
C THR A 229 32.94 -62.25 8.60
N LEU A 230 33.53 -61.28 9.26
CA LEU A 230 34.59 -61.51 10.24
C LEU A 230 34.14 -62.37 11.43
N ARG A 231 32.90 -62.15 11.90
CA ARG A 231 32.28 -62.92 12.98
C ARG A 231 32.08 -64.37 12.54
N ARG A 232 31.60 -64.63 11.34
CA ARG A 232 31.49 -65.96 10.77
C ARG A 232 32.86 -66.64 10.64
N GLN A 233 33.86 -65.95 10.12
CA GLN A 233 35.23 -66.47 10.00
C GLN A 233 35.86 -66.79 11.37
N ALA A 234 35.58 -65.98 12.41
CA ALA A 234 36.10 -66.21 13.74
C ALA A 234 35.38 -67.34 14.49
N ASN A 235 34.11 -67.58 14.23
CA ASN A 235 33.24 -68.45 15.02
C ASN A 235 32.84 -69.76 14.30
N CYS A 236 32.97 -69.81 12.96
CA CYS A 236 32.53 -70.99 12.17
C CYS A 236 33.72 -71.61 11.42
N ASP A 237 33.64 -72.92 11.19
CA ASP A 237 34.56 -73.66 10.35
C ASP A 237 34.25 -73.38 8.88
N ALA A 238 35.28 -73.11 8.07
CA ALA A 238 35.16 -72.68 6.67
C ALA A 238 34.58 -73.74 5.72
N LEU A 239 34.70 -75.01 6.05
CA LEU A 239 34.26 -76.12 5.22
C LEU A 239 32.81 -76.58 5.57
N THR A 240 32.51 -76.63 6.85
CA THR A 240 31.23 -77.16 7.32
C THR A 240 30.19 -76.09 7.69
N GLY A 241 30.60 -74.84 7.86
CA GLY A 241 29.73 -73.74 8.30
C GLY A 241 29.26 -73.88 9.78
N LEU A 242 29.72 -74.91 10.48
CA LEU A 242 29.35 -75.18 11.89
C LEU A 242 30.30 -74.40 12.82
N SER A 243 29.88 -74.25 14.09
CA SER A 243 30.66 -73.58 15.13
C SER A 243 32.06 -74.23 15.24
N ASN A 244 33.12 -73.40 15.15
CA ASN A 244 34.49 -73.93 15.26
C ASN A 244 34.75 -74.35 16.73
N ARG A 245 35.81 -75.18 16.94
CA ARG A 245 36.15 -75.71 18.26
C ARG A 245 36.36 -74.67 19.31
N ALA A 246 36.94 -73.52 19.00
CA ALA A 246 37.20 -72.46 19.93
C ALA A 246 35.94 -71.78 20.39
N HIS A 247 35.01 -71.52 19.50
CA HIS A 247 33.71 -70.90 19.82
C HIS A 247 32.81 -71.88 20.59
N PHE A 248 32.80 -73.16 20.24
CA PHE A 248 32.04 -74.21 20.96
C PHE A 248 32.52 -74.37 22.41
N LEU A 249 33.83 -74.45 22.62
CA LEU A 249 34.40 -74.57 23.98
C LEU A 249 34.23 -73.31 24.84
N GLY A 250 34.09 -72.15 24.24
CA GLY A 250 33.81 -70.90 24.98
C GLY A 250 32.35 -70.69 25.37
N GLN A 251 31.46 -71.51 24.92
CA GLN A 251 30.02 -71.48 25.26
C GLN A 251 29.59 -72.57 26.27
N LEU A 252 30.54 -73.51 26.60
CA LEU A 252 30.40 -74.49 27.68
C LEU A 252 30.90 -73.92 29.00
#